data_ba37b06efd4f2b05426bbd289ffe45d2
#
_entry.id   ba37b06efd4f2b05426bbd289ffe45d2
#
_cell.length_a   1.000
_cell.length_b   1.000
_cell.length_c   1.000
_cell.angle_alpha   90.00
_cell.angle_beta   90.00
_cell.angle_gamma   90.00
#
_symmetry.space_group_name_H-M   'P 1'
#
loop_
_entity.id
_entity.type
_entity.pdbx_description
1 polymer ?
#
loop_
_entity_poly.entity_id
_entity_poly.type
_entity_poly.pdbx_seq_one_letter_code
_entity_poly.pdbx_strand_id
1 'polypeptide(L)'
;IGERAYGAFCYDYTLRTFAYFLYPNVSPKEISQQVRTIDFMPTILDYLKIKLDSNFEIMDGQSLLPIINGETLKELTAFSESGNPVESKEPPQEPNIRSIRTSNWKLIFNEYNGTKELYNLKEDPDEKENLIDTGLEIQNQLWEEMEAIRLKI
;
A
#
# COMPACT_ATOMS: atom_id res chain seq x y z
N ILE A 1 13.37 16.07 2.95
CA ILE A 1 13.99 15.03 3.79
C ILE A 1 14.29 13.87 2.85
N GLY A 2 15.56 13.64 2.51
CA GLY A 2 15.94 12.54 1.63
C GLY A 2 16.38 11.33 2.44
N GLU A 3 15.88 10.16 2.12
CA GLU A 3 16.41 8.91 2.65
C GLU A 3 17.84 8.69 2.14
N ARG A 4 18.75 8.31 3.03
CA ARG A 4 20.11 7.94 2.65
C ARG A 4 20.23 6.48 2.23
N ALA A 5 19.17 5.69 2.45
CA ALA A 5 19.06 4.28 2.09
C ALA A 5 17.72 4.04 1.38
N TYR A 6 17.70 3.13 0.41
CA TYR A 6 16.51 2.82 -0.36
C TYR A 6 15.48 2.08 0.51
N GLY A 7 14.25 2.64 0.60
CA GLY A 7 13.12 1.95 1.19
C GLY A 7 13.15 1.77 2.70
N ALA A 8 13.94 2.58 3.43
CA ALA A 8 13.99 2.50 4.89
C ALA A 8 12.72 3.00 5.59
N PHE A 9 11.98 3.90 4.94
CA PHE A 9 10.73 4.46 5.44
C PHE A 9 9.61 4.25 4.42
N CYS A 10 8.38 4.20 4.90
CA CYS A 10 7.22 3.90 4.07
C CYS A 10 6.54 5.16 3.49
N TYR A 11 7.30 6.17 3.07
CA TYR A 11 6.77 7.36 2.41
C TYR A 11 6.41 7.12 0.93
N ASP A 12 5.49 7.90 0.39
CA ASP A 12 5.01 7.74 -1.00
C ASP A 12 6.12 7.92 -2.04
N TYR A 13 7.12 8.76 -1.80
CA TYR A 13 8.25 8.92 -2.73
C TYR A 13 9.10 7.65 -2.90
N THR A 14 8.99 6.68 -1.98
CA THR A 14 9.64 5.36 -2.08
C THR A 14 8.68 4.24 -2.43
N LEU A 15 7.42 4.31 -1.99
CA LEU A 15 6.44 3.24 -2.17
C LEU A 15 5.57 3.40 -3.41
N ARG A 16 5.29 4.64 -3.82
CA ARG A 16 4.39 4.89 -4.94
C ARG A 16 5.07 4.50 -6.25
N THR A 17 4.51 3.48 -6.88
CA THR A 17 4.91 3.02 -8.20
C THR A 17 3.83 3.35 -9.23
N PHE A 18 4.14 3.10 -10.49
CA PHE A 18 3.16 3.14 -11.57
C PHE A 18 3.18 1.80 -12.32
N ALA A 19 2.07 1.45 -12.94
CA ALA A 19 1.96 0.25 -13.75
C ALA A 19 1.27 0.55 -15.08
N TYR A 20 1.74 -0.11 -16.13
CA TYR A 20 1.09 -0.13 -17.43
C TYR A 20 0.68 -1.55 -17.78
N PHE A 21 -0.60 -1.72 -18.10
CA PHE A 21 -1.09 -2.96 -18.69
C PHE A 21 -1.26 -2.76 -20.19
N LEU A 22 -0.46 -3.49 -20.97
CA LEU A 22 -0.52 -3.45 -22.43
C LEU A 22 -1.09 -4.79 -22.92
N TYR A 23 -2.28 -4.75 -23.47
CA TYR A 23 -2.92 -5.94 -24.05
C TYR A 23 -3.76 -5.59 -25.29
N PRO A 24 -3.99 -6.55 -26.20
CA PRO A 24 -4.65 -6.27 -27.47
C PRO A 24 -6.07 -5.74 -27.32
N ASN A 25 -6.47 -4.85 -28.24
CA ASN A 25 -7.83 -4.35 -28.39
C ASN A 25 -8.39 -3.51 -27.22
N VAL A 26 -7.53 -2.87 -26.43
CA VAL A 26 -7.93 -1.95 -25.38
C VAL A 26 -7.51 -0.54 -25.71
N SER A 27 -8.45 0.39 -25.57
CA SER A 27 -8.15 1.81 -25.69
C SER A 27 -7.34 2.29 -24.48
N PRO A 28 -6.37 3.19 -24.67
CA PRO A 28 -5.64 3.80 -23.57
C PRO A 28 -6.60 4.40 -22.54
N LYS A 29 -6.38 4.07 -21.27
CA LYS A 29 -7.17 4.58 -20.14
C LYS A 29 -6.24 4.82 -18.95
N GLU A 30 -6.42 5.95 -18.30
CA GLU A 30 -5.79 6.23 -17.02
C GLU A 30 -6.74 5.86 -15.87
N ILE A 31 -6.22 5.16 -14.88
CA ILE A 31 -6.95 4.77 -13.66
C ILE A 31 -6.28 5.51 -12.50
N SER A 32 -7.00 6.46 -11.92
CA SER A 32 -6.52 7.27 -10.79
C SER A 32 -6.79 6.62 -9.42
N GLN A 33 -7.70 5.64 -9.38
CA GLN A 33 -7.98 4.90 -8.15
C GLN A 33 -6.71 4.17 -7.68
N GLN A 34 -6.45 4.19 -6.37
CA GLN A 34 -5.37 3.41 -5.78
C GLN A 34 -5.55 1.93 -6.06
N VAL A 35 -4.47 1.30 -6.51
CA VAL A 35 -4.32 -0.15 -6.66
C VAL A 35 -3.04 -0.60 -5.96
N ARG A 36 -2.89 -1.90 -5.75
CA ARG A 36 -1.74 -2.45 -5.02
C ARG A 36 -0.94 -3.39 -5.92
N THR A 37 0.34 -3.52 -5.67
CA THR A 37 1.19 -4.45 -6.44
C THR A 37 0.72 -5.91 -6.33
N ILE A 38 0.16 -6.29 -5.18
CA ILE A 38 -0.42 -7.63 -4.96
C ILE A 38 -1.66 -7.89 -5.82
N ASP A 39 -2.29 -6.86 -6.38
CA ASP A 39 -3.45 -6.97 -7.27
C ASP A 39 -3.07 -7.40 -8.70
N PHE A 40 -1.78 -7.34 -9.06
CA PHE A 40 -1.35 -7.65 -10.43
C PHE A 40 -1.48 -9.13 -10.77
N MET A 41 -1.05 -10.01 -9.88
CA MET A 41 -1.15 -11.46 -10.11
C MET A 41 -2.60 -11.91 -10.31
N PRO A 42 -3.56 -11.62 -9.41
CA PRO A 42 -4.96 -11.98 -9.64
C PRO A 42 -5.53 -11.35 -10.91
N THR A 43 -5.11 -10.14 -11.29
CA THR A 43 -5.53 -9.51 -12.54
C THR A 43 -5.05 -10.28 -13.77
N ILE A 44 -3.79 -10.71 -13.78
CA ILE A 44 -3.22 -11.49 -14.89
C ILE A 44 -3.92 -12.85 -15.02
N LEU A 45 -4.12 -13.54 -13.91
CA LEU A 45 -4.79 -14.84 -13.88
C LEU A 45 -6.23 -14.75 -14.39
N ASP A 46 -6.95 -13.72 -13.95
CA ASP A 46 -8.33 -13.46 -14.35
C ASP A 46 -8.40 -13.12 -15.85
N TYR A 47 -7.52 -12.24 -16.34
CA TYR A 47 -7.42 -11.90 -17.76
C TYR A 47 -7.15 -13.13 -18.63
N LEU A 48 -6.24 -13.99 -18.20
CA LEU A 48 -5.87 -15.21 -18.93
C LEU A 48 -6.85 -16.37 -18.70
N LYS A 49 -7.85 -16.18 -17.82
CA LYS A 49 -8.82 -17.22 -17.41
C LYS A 49 -8.14 -18.47 -16.84
N ILE A 50 -7.02 -18.27 -16.15
CA ILE A 50 -6.30 -19.34 -15.47
C ILE A 50 -6.95 -19.56 -14.10
N LYS A 51 -7.46 -20.77 -13.89
CA LYS A 51 -7.95 -21.20 -12.58
C LYS A 51 -6.77 -21.76 -11.78
N LEU A 52 -6.62 -21.29 -10.57
CA LEU A 52 -5.66 -21.87 -9.63
C LEU A 52 -6.22 -23.16 -9.03
N ASP A 53 -5.33 -24.05 -8.64
CA ASP A 53 -5.65 -25.18 -7.77
C ASP A 53 -6.11 -24.67 -6.41
N SER A 54 -7.01 -25.39 -5.74
CA SER A 54 -7.58 -25.04 -4.43
C SER A 54 -6.54 -24.73 -3.34
N ASN A 55 -5.33 -25.25 -3.49
CA ASN A 55 -4.23 -24.95 -2.57
C ASN A 55 -3.63 -23.54 -2.75
N PHE A 56 -3.98 -22.85 -3.84
CA PHE A 56 -3.46 -21.52 -4.21
C PHE A 56 -4.57 -20.47 -4.35
N GLU A 57 -5.80 -20.79 -3.93
CA GLU A 57 -6.96 -19.90 -4.13
C GLU A 57 -6.94 -18.66 -3.22
N ILE A 58 -6.15 -18.67 -2.15
CA ILE A 58 -6.10 -17.54 -1.20
C ILE A 58 -5.02 -16.56 -1.66
N MET A 59 -5.44 -15.48 -2.30
CA MET A 59 -4.59 -14.33 -2.62
C MET A 59 -5.13 -13.09 -1.90
N ASP A 60 -4.22 -12.30 -1.31
CA ASP A 60 -4.58 -11.04 -0.65
C ASP A 60 -4.92 -9.92 -1.65
N GLY A 61 -4.57 -10.10 -2.92
CA GLY A 61 -4.89 -9.20 -4.01
C GLY A 61 -6.27 -9.46 -4.62
N GLN A 62 -6.80 -8.46 -5.32
CA GLN A 62 -8.04 -8.55 -6.11
C GLN A 62 -7.76 -8.30 -7.59
N SER A 63 -8.59 -8.89 -8.48
CA SER A 63 -8.49 -8.58 -9.91
C SER A 63 -8.88 -7.12 -10.19
N LEU A 64 -8.07 -6.45 -10.99
CA LEU A 64 -8.32 -5.08 -11.45
C LEU A 64 -9.11 -5.04 -12.76
N LEU A 65 -9.49 -6.19 -13.34
CA LEU A 65 -10.27 -6.24 -14.59
C LEU A 65 -11.57 -5.43 -14.54
N PRO A 66 -12.34 -5.42 -13.44
CA PRO A 66 -13.55 -4.60 -13.37
C PRO A 66 -13.25 -3.11 -13.62
N ILE A 67 -12.26 -2.54 -12.93
CA ILE A 67 -11.90 -1.12 -13.08
C ILE A 67 -11.27 -0.84 -14.45
N ILE A 68 -10.50 -1.77 -15.00
CA ILE A 68 -9.94 -1.70 -16.35
C ILE A 68 -11.07 -1.66 -17.38
N ASN A 69 -12.13 -2.44 -17.21
CA ASN A 69 -13.31 -2.47 -18.06
C ASN A 69 -14.29 -1.30 -17.84
N GLY A 70 -14.03 -0.44 -16.86
CA GLY A 70 -14.85 0.73 -16.58
C GLY A 70 -15.95 0.51 -15.55
N GLU A 71 -15.91 -0.61 -14.85
CA GLU A 71 -16.80 -0.92 -13.74
C GLU A 71 -16.30 -0.31 -12.43
N THR A 72 -17.13 -0.36 -11.39
CA THR A 72 -16.74 0.06 -10.04
C THR A 72 -15.99 -1.07 -9.33
N LEU A 73 -14.89 -0.73 -8.71
CA LEU A 73 -14.14 -1.64 -7.86
C LEU A 73 -13.96 -1.00 -6.47
N LYS A 74 -14.19 -1.79 -5.41
CA LYS A 74 -13.93 -1.31 -4.05
C LYS A 74 -12.43 -1.05 -3.88
N GLU A 75 -12.08 0.15 -3.44
CA GLU A 75 -10.71 0.45 -3.04
C GLU A 75 -10.36 -0.34 -1.78
N LEU A 76 -9.19 -0.97 -1.81
CA LEU A 76 -8.62 -1.65 -0.64
C LEU A 76 -7.38 -0.89 -0.19
N THR A 77 -7.19 -0.87 1.12
CA THR A 77 -6.00 -0.25 1.72
C THR A 77 -4.72 -0.97 1.28
N ALA A 78 -3.68 -0.20 1.04
CA ALA A 78 -2.35 -0.73 0.76
C ALA A 78 -1.55 -0.80 2.06
N PHE A 79 -1.11 -1.99 2.40
CA PHE A 79 -0.21 -2.23 3.53
C PHE A 79 1.22 -2.40 3.01
N SER A 80 2.19 -1.82 3.71
CA SER A 80 3.60 -1.94 3.37
C SER A 80 4.44 -2.03 4.63
N GLU A 81 5.51 -2.81 4.55
CA GLU A 81 6.48 -2.98 5.61
C GLU A 81 7.89 -2.72 5.11
N SER A 82 8.75 -2.23 5.99
CA SER A 82 10.16 -2.00 5.71
C SER A 82 11.01 -2.25 6.96
N GLY A 83 12.27 -2.63 6.74
CA GLY A 83 13.28 -2.77 7.78
C GLY A 83 14.24 -1.59 7.79
N ASN A 84 14.13 -0.71 8.79
CA ASN A 84 15.07 0.38 8.97
C ASN A 84 16.25 -0.06 9.87
N PRO A 85 17.49 -0.08 9.37
CA PRO A 85 18.69 -0.41 10.13
C PRO A 85 19.14 0.76 11.03
N VAL A 86 18.39 1.07 12.08
CA VAL A 86 18.44 2.33 12.82
C VAL A 86 19.82 2.66 13.45
N GLU A 87 20.48 1.71 14.07
CA GLU A 87 21.78 1.92 14.71
C GLU A 87 22.86 0.93 14.24
N SER A 88 22.46 -0.21 13.73
CA SER A 88 23.34 -1.17 13.11
C SER A 88 23.39 -0.94 11.61
N LYS A 89 24.50 -1.27 10.97
CA LYS A 89 24.61 -1.24 9.51
C LYS A 89 23.85 -2.39 8.84
N GLU A 90 23.27 -3.28 9.63
CA GLU A 90 22.53 -4.44 9.18
C GLU A 90 21.03 -4.20 9.28
N PRO A 91 20.24 -4.63 8.28
CA PRO A 91 18.78 -4.53 8.36
C PRO A 91 18.26 -5.39 9.52
N PRO A 92 17.16 -4.98 10.19
CA PRO A 92 16.53 -5.79 11.21
C PRO A 92 16.04 -7.13 10.62
N GLN A 93 15.95 -8.17 11.45
CA GLN A 93 15.46 -9.48 11.02
C GLN A 93 13.97 -9.45 10.67
N GLU A 94 13.22 -8.54 11.30
CA GLU A 94 11.81 -8.32 11.05
C GLU A 94 11.54 -6.85 10.68
N PRO A 95 10.49 -6.58 9.89
CA PRO A 95 10.08 -5.21 9.59
C PRO A 95 9.79 -4.41 10.86
N ASN A 96 10.32 -3.20 10.94
CA ASN A 96 10.11 -2.30 12.06
C ASN A 96 9.47 -0.95 11.68
N ILE A 97 9.17 -0.76 10.41
CA ILE A 97 8.36 0.33 9.88
C ILE A 97 7.19 -0.27 9.12
N ARG A 98 5.98 0.22 9.39
CA ARG A 98 4.76 -0.21 8.72
C ARG A 98 3.96 0.99 8.27
N SER A 99 3.24 0.83 7.18
CA SER A 99 2.29 1.84 6.74
C SER A 99 1.02 1.22 6.19
N ILE A 100 -0.07 1.97 6.35
CA ILE A 100 -1.34 1.70 5.70
C ILE A 100 -1.78 2.94 4.95
N ARG A 101 -2.26 2.75 3.72
CA ARG A 101 -2.57 3.82 2.78
C ARG A 101 -3.90 3.58 2.09
N THR A 102 -4.69 4.63 2.00
CA THR A 102 -5.85 4.79 1.11
C THR A 102 -5.52 5.85 0.05
N SER A 103 -6.41 6.12 -0.89
CA SER A 103 -6.23 7.23 -1.84
C SER A 103 -6.03 8.59 -1.16
N ASN A 104 -6.60 8.80 0.03
CA ASN A 104 -6.62 10.10 0.70
C ASN A 104 -5.79 10.17 1.97
N TRP A 105 -5.50 9.06 2.61
CA TRP A 105 -4.87 9.03 3.93
C TRP A 105 -3.76 8.02 4.01
N LYS A 106 -2.79 8.30 4.86
CA LYS A 106 -1.70 7.38 5.17
C LYS A 106 -1.32 7.49 6.62
N LEU A 107 -1.18 6.32 7.26
CA LEU A 107 -0.62 6.18 8.59
C LEU A 107 0.69 5.41 8.48
N ILE A 108 1.75 5.93 9.09
CA ILE A 108 3.04 5.27 9.22
C ILE A 108 3.29 4.99 10.70
N PHE A 109 3.76 3.82 11.01
CA PHE A 109 4.19 3.43 12.35
C PHE A 109 5.65 2.97 12.32
N ASN A 110 6.47 3.62 13.14
CA ASN A 110 7.83 3.22 13.40
C ASN A 110 7.88 2.51 14.75
N GLU A 111 7.97 1.18 14.72
CA GLU A 111 7.96 0.35 15.93
C GLU A 111 9.21 0.55 16.79
N TYR A 112 10.35 0.84 16.16
CA TYR A 112 11.60 1.01 16.87
C TYR A 112 11.57 2.16 17.90
N ASN A 113 11.00 3.30 17.54
CA ASN A 113 10.89 4.47 18.42
C ASN A 113 9.47 4.75 18.92
N GLY A 114 8.50 3.92 18.54
CA GLY A 114 7.10 4.05 18.93
C GLY A 114 6.38 5.25 18.30
N THR A 115 6.93 5.87 17.24
CA THR A 115 6.33 7.04 16.62
C THR A 115 5.29 6.67 15.56
N LYS A 116 4.27 7.50 15.46
CA LYS A 116 3.25 7.44 14.42
C LYS A 116 3.23 8.73 13.63
N GLU A 117 2.86 8.62 12.36
CA GLU A 117 2.68 9.76 11.46
C GLU A 117 1.40 9.56 10.68
N LEU A 118 0.60 10.63 10.54
CA LEU A 118 -0.66 10.61 9.79
C LEU A 118 -0.64 11.73 8.75
N TYR A 119 -0.95 11.39 7.51
CA TYR A 119 -0.94 12.33 6.38
C TYR A 119 -2.26 12.34 5.62
N ASN A 120 -2.72 13.52 5.25
CA ASN A 120 -3.80 13.72 4.31
C ASN A 120 -3.20 13.87 2.89
N LEU A 121 -3.09 12.77 2.17
CA LEU A 121 -2.44 12.74 0.85
C LEU A 121 -3.16 13.56 -0.23
N LYS A 122 -4.44 13.90 0.01
CA LYS A 122 -5.20 14.76 -0.91
C LYS A 122 -4.75 16.21 -0.83
N GLU A 123 -4.49 16.72 0.38
CA GLU A 123 -4.11 18.11 0.63
C GLU A 123 -2.57 18.25 0.74
N ASP A 124 -1.90 17.20 1.18
CA ASP A 124 -0.45 17.13 1.39
C ASP A 124 0.14 15.86 0.73
N PRO A 125 0.23 15.82 -0.61
CA PRO A 125 0.77 14.67 -1.33
C PRO A 125 2.27 14.45 -1.11
N ASP A 126 2.97 15.43 -0.55
CA ASP A 126 4.40 15.38 -0.23
C ASP A 126 4.71 14.93 1.20
N GLU A 127 3.68 14.61 1.99
CA GLU A 127 3.81 14.09 3.37
C GLU A 127 4.67 15.02 4.28
N LYS A 128 4.37 16.33 4.27
CA LYS A 128 5.13 17.36 5.01
C LYS A 128 4.50 17.72 6.34
N GLU A 129 3.17 17.58 6.45
CA GLU A 129 2.40 17.97 7.62
C GLU A 129 1.87 16.73 8.35
N ASN A 130 2.54 16.35 9.44
CA ASN A 130 2.10 15.24 10.28
C ASN A 130 0.89 15.64 11.12
N LEU A 131 -0.23 14.99 10.89
CA LEU A 131 -1.52 15.22 11.55
C LEU A 131 -1.79 14.24 12.71
N ILE A 132 -0.78 13.50 13.16
CA ILE A 132 -0.95 12.62 14.33
C ILE A 132 -1.36 13.44 15.54
N ASP A 133 -2.18 12.89 16.41
CA ASP A 133 -2.67 13.52 17.64
C ASP A 133 -3.54 14.78 17.42
N THR A 134 -4.00 15.05 16.22
CA THR A 134 -4.98 16.12 15.94
C THR A 134 -6.42 15.71 16.24
N GLY A 135 -6.64 14.48 16.74
CA GLY A 135 -7.95 13.98 17.15
C GLY A 135 -8.84 13.50 15.99
N LEU A 136 -8.28 13.29 14.82
CA LEU A 136 -9.01 12.79 13.66
C LEU A 136 -9.37 11.31 13.84
N GLU A 137 -10.64 10.97 13.67
CA GLU A 137 -11.15 9.58 13.81
C GLU A 137 -10.46 8.61 12.83
N ILE A 138 -10.09 9.09 11.65
CA ILE A 138 -9.38 8.29 10.63
C ILE A 138 -8.07 7.66 11.15
N GLN A 139 -7.40 8.31 12.11
CA GLN A 139 -6.21 7.78 12.76
C GLN A 139 -6.49 6.42 13.41
N ASN A 140 -7.58 6.32 14.16
CA ASN A 140 -7.95 5.09 14.87
C ASN A 140 -8.38 4.00 13.87
N GLN A 141 -9.17 4.38 12.86
CA GLN A 141 -9.62 3.45 11.82
C GLN A 141 -8.43 2.82 11.07
N LEU A 142 -7.47 3.64 10.63
CA LEU A 142 -6.27 3.15 9.95
C LEU A 142 -5.39 2.31 10.88
N TRP A 143 -5.29 2.69 12.15
CA TRP A 143 -4.53 1.92 13.12
C TRP A 143 -5.11 0.53 13.34
N GLU A 144 -6.43 0.44 13.57
CA GLU A 144 -7.13 -0.84 13.75
C GLU A 144 -6.99 -1.73 12.50
N GLU A 145 -7.10 -1.16 11.32
CA GLU A 145 -6.95 -1.89 10.07
C GLU A 145 -5.51 -2.39 9.87
N MET A 146 -4.51 -1.57 10.17
CA MET A 146 -3.10 -1.95 10.10
C MET A 146 -2.80 -3.12 11.06
N GLU A 147 -3.27 -3.05 12.30
CA GLU A 147 -3.10 -4.11 13.28
C GLU A 147 -3.83 -5.40 12.86
N ALA A 148 -5.02 -5.28 12.28
CA ALA A 148 -5.76 -6.43 11.78
C ALA A 148 -5.05 -7.15 10.62
N ILE A 149 -4.35 -6.42 9.76
CA ILE A 149 -3.54 -7.01 8.68
C ILE A 149 -2.29 -7.67 9.28
N ARG A 150 -1.57 -6.97 10.16
CA ARG A 150 -0.36 -7.48 10.82
C ARG A 150 -0.57 -8.83 11.54
N LEU A 151 -1.73 -9.02 12.15
CA LEU A 151 -2.05 -10.26 12.87
C LEU A 151 -2.37 -11.45 11.95
N LYS A 152 -2.52 -11.22 10.63
CA LYS A 152 -2.80 -12.28 9.65
C LYS A 152 -1.56 -12.77 8.91
N ILE A 153 -0.49 -11.99 8.96
CA ILE A 153 0.80 -12.30 8.35
C ILE A 153 1.64 -13.09 9.37
#